data_b2c4039d4e99a026af5a454a53894b85
#
_entry.id   b2c4039d4e99a026af5a454a53894b85
#
_cell.length_a   1.000
_cell.length_b   1.000
_cell.length_c   1.000
_cell.angle_alpha   90.00
_cell.angle_beta   90.00
_cell.angle_gamma   90.00
#
_symmetry.space_group_name_H-M   'P 1'
#
loop_
_entity.id
_entity.type
_entity.pdbx_description
1 polymer ?
#
loop_
_entity_poly.entity_id
_entity_poly.type
_entity_poly.pdbx_seq_one_letter_code
_entity_poly.pdbx_strand_id
1 'polypeptide(L)'
;MGSKIVCFSPPKSMTYSEFCDTHSSKDIVSEEFVEGTMVNVFWDGTDWKRATKSKMDALCFFFDTNGVFNRLFEETLKYVNLDLNTLNKSYCYSFVMQHPGNRLVTAFTEIKLYLISAYYIVSLVDTKVTVVDTIQKDPVWESTRVQFPAVLDWDLKTPIVDMPYTMMGVSFKDLVSGDRCKLRNPAFEYVRHLRGNQPKLSYRYLELRKMGKVVDFLKFYPEHSTQFRYYQTNLHKYTNTLYNLYVNIFIKKNIQLDTVDPKFQISLKRLHYHYREVLVPQKKYVTLQTVIEYVNELPEAILMGVIR
;
A
#
# COMPACT_ATOMS: atom_id res chain seq x y z
N MET A 1 -8.85 20.25 -29.99
CA MET A 1 -9.80 19.50 -29.15
C MET A 1 -9.92 20.22 -27.82
N GLY A 2 -11.10 20.67 -27.43
CA GLY A 2 -11.33 21.40 -26.17
C GLY A 2 -11.09 20.48 -24.97
N SER A 3 -10.47 20.99 -23.92
CA SER A 3 -10.22 20.27 -22.67
C SER A 3 -11.55 20.13 -21.91
N LYS A 4 -12.27 19.03 -22.11
CA LYS A 4 -13.49 18.72 -21.38
C LYS A 4 -13.14 17.80 -20.19
N ILE A 5 -13.51 18.21 -18.97
CA ILE A 5 -13.43 17.34 -17.81
C ILE A 5 -14.59 16.34 -17.88
N VAL A 6 -14.26 15.06 -17.89
CA VAL A 6 -15.25 13.96 -17.94
C VAL A 6 -15.25 13.12 -16.66
N CYS A 7 -14.25 13.28 -15.83
CA CYS A 7 -14.10 12.53 -14.58
C CYS A 7 -13.60 13.45 -13.47
N PHE A 8 -14.20 13.33 -12.31
CA PHE A 8 -13.80 14.04 -11.12
C PHE A 8 -13.78 13.04 -9.95
N SER A 9 -12.77 13.11 -9.13
CA SER A 9 -12.69 12.29 -7.91
C SER A 9 -12.68 13.18 -6.68
N PRO A 10 -13.02 12.65 -5.52
CA PRO A 10 -13.00 13.44 -4.30
C PRO A 10 -11.68 14.21 -4.16
N PRO A 11 -11.70 15.55 -3.95
CA PRO A 11 -10.51 16.39 -3.89
C PRO A 11 -9.59 15.96 -2.73
N LYS A 12 -8.38 16.50 -2.72
CA LYS A 12 -7.45 16.29 -1.59
C LYS A 12 -8.11 16.83 -0.32
N SER A 13 -8.13 16.01 0.73
CA SER A 13 -8.62 16.44 2.04
C SER A 13 -7.72 17.54 2.60
N MET A 14 -8.31 18.48 3.29
CA MET A 14 -7.62 19.47 4.13
C MET A 14 -6.85 18.75 5.25
N THR A 15 -5.90 19.43 5.87
CA THR A 15 -5.32 18.94 7.12
C THR A 15 -6.38 19.00 8.21
N TYR A 16 -6.26 18.13 9.21
CA TYR A 16 -7.24 18.10 10.31
C TYR A 16 -7.26 19.43 11.09
N SER A 17 -6.09 20.01 11.36
CA SER A 17 -5.99 21.30 12.04
C SER A 17 -6.69 22.42 11.25
N GLU A 18 -6.36 22.57 9.97
CA GLU A 18 -6.95 23.60 9.10
C GLU A 18 -8.48 23.45 9.01
N PHE A 19 -8.97 22.21 8.92
CA PHE A 19 -10.41 21.96 8.87
C PHE A 19 -11.10 22.34 10.17
N CYS A 20 -10.52 22.03 11.33
CA CYS A 20 -11.05 22.41 12.64
C CYS A 20 -11.10 23.92 12.85
N ASP A 21 -10.13 24.66 12.27
CA ASP A 21 -10.02 26.11 12.42
C ASP A 21 -11.01 26.86 11.52
N THR A 22 -11.43 26.25 10.41
CA THR A 22 -12.23 26.94 9.36
C THR A 22 -13.69 26.51 9.31
N HIS A 23 -14.08 25.36 9.92
CA HIS A 23 -15.43 24.82 9.80
C HIS A 23 -16.13 24.71 11.16
N SER A 24 -17.44 25.00 11.15
CA SER A 24 -18.29 24.87 12.33
C SER A 24 -18.84 23.44 12.46
N SER A 25 -18.91 22.91 13.66
CA SER A 25 -19.39 21.53 13.93
C SER A 25 -20.85 21.25 13.53
N LYS A 26 -21.65 22.27 13.25
CA LYS A 26 -23.09 22.12 12.97
C LYS A 26 -23.39 21.46 11.62
N ASP A 27 -22.53 21.67 10.63
CA ASP A 27 -22.75 21.23 9.26
C ASP A 27 -21.81 20.09 8.87
N ILE A 28 -21.11 19.51 9.87
CA ILE A 28 -20.13 18.45 9.65
C ILE A 28 -20.76 17.10 9.91
N VAL A 29 -20.60 16.20 8.94
CA VAL A 29 -20.91 14.76 9.10
C VAL A 29 -19.62 13.99 9.25
N SER A 30 -19.58 13.10 10.24
CA SER A 30 -18.52 12.13 10.43
C SER A 30 -18.92 10.79 9.83
N GLU A 31 -18.05 10.23 9.00
CA GLU A 31 -18.27 9.00 8.28
C GLU A 31 -17.09 8.05 8.45
N GLU A 32 -17.35 6.77 8.28
CA GLU A 32 -16.30 5.76 8.15
C GLU A 32 -15.29 6.17 7.07
N PHE A 33 -14.01 6.18 7.41
CA PHE A 33 -12.97 6.30 6.39
C PHE A 33 -12.70 4.92 5.81
N VAL A 34 -13.37 4.59 4.72
CA VAL A 34 -13.35 3.27 4.10
C VAL A 34 -11.98 2.94 3.52
N GLU A 35 -11.38 1.83 3.96
CA GLU A 35 -10.18 1.27 3.35
C GLU A 35 -10.53 0.57 2.04
N GLY A 36 -9.67 0.66 1.05
CA GLY A 36 -9.78 -0.06 -0.22
C GLY A 36 -9.18 0.69 -1.40
N THR A 37 -9.44 0.21 -2.59
CA THR A 37 -8.99 0.85 -3.84
C THR A 37 -10.09 1.71 -4.42
N MET A 38 -9.78 3.01 -4.58
CA MET A 38 -10.71 3.93 -5.23
C MET A 38 -10.69 3.75 -6.75
N VAL A 39 -11.89 3.56 -7.30
CA VAL A 39 -12.14 3.48 -8.74
C VAL A 39 -13.21 4.51 -9.08
N ASN A 40 -12.88 5.40 -10.01
CA ASN A 40 -13.84 6.37 -10.55
C ASN A 40 -14.46 5.79 -11.82
N VAL A 41 -15.77 5.93 -11.95
CA VAL A 41 -16.56 5.44 -13.10
C VAL A 41 -17.28 6.62 -13.72
N PHE A 42 -17.20 6.78 -15.02
CA PHE A 42 -17.78 7.89 -15.74
C PHE A 42 -18.12 7.52 -17.19
N TRP A 43 -19.08 8.22 -17.76
CA TRP A 43 -19.47 8.09 -19.16
C TRP A 43 -18.64 9.05 -20.02
N ASP A 44 -17.94 8.53 -21.05
CA ASP A 44 -17.09 9.36 -21.93
C ASP A 44 -17.84 9.93 -23.16
N GLY A 45 -19.12 9.61 -23.31
CA GLY A 45 -19.96 9.91 -24.46
C GLY A 45 -20.32 8.69 -25.31
N THR A 46 -19.52 7.63 -25.18
CA THR A 46 -19.73 6.35 -25.91
C THR A 46 -19.85 5.16 -24.98
N ASP A 47 -18.98 5.09 -23.97
CA ASP A 47 -18.88 3.95 -23.05
C ASP A 47 -18.63 4.39 -21.61
N TRP A 48 -18.94 3.47 -20.67
CA TRP A 48 -18.51 3.59 -19.29
C TRP A 48 -17.02 3.30 -19.18
N LYS A 49 -16.28 4.30 -18.71
CA LYS A 49 -14.85 4.21 -18.44
C LYS A 49 -14.57 4.15 -16.93
N ARG A 50 -13.41 3.63 -16.61
CA ARG A 50 -12.91 3.48 -15.24
C ARG A 50 -11.55 4.13 -15.12
N ALA A 51 -11.26 4.70 -13.96
CA ALA A 51 -9.95 5.23 -13.66
C ALA A 51 -9.64 5.05 -12.18
N THR A 52 -8.40 4.72 -11.88
CA THR A 52 -7.86 4.99 -10.55
C THR A 52 -7.40 6.44 -10.49
N LYS A 53 -6.93 6.91 -9.33
CA LYS A 53 -6.42 8.27 -9.18
C LYS A 53 -5.26 8.60 -10.14
N SER A 54 -4.52 7.60 -10.61
CA SER A 54 -3.30 7.78 -11.41
C SER A 54 -3.30 7.06 -12.76
N LYS A 55 -4.31 6.24 -13.06
CA LYS A 55 -4.32 5.42 -14.28
C LYS A 55 -5.73 5.29 -14.85
N MET A 56 -5.86 5.56 -16.15
CA MET A 56 -7.07 5.24 -16.93
C MET A 56 -7.22 3.71 -17.06
N ASP A 57 -8.46 3.27 -17.26
CA ASP A 57 -8.89 1.87 -17.42
C ASP A 57 -8.57 0.97 -16.21
N ALA A 58 -8.07 1.54 -15.10
CA ALA A 58 -7.65 0.81 -13.91
C ALA A 58 -6.71 -0.38 -14.20
N LEU A 59 -5.95 -0.33 -15.31
CA LEU A 59 -4.99 -1.34 -15.73
C LEU A 59 -3.68 -1.20 -14.94
N CYS A 60 -3.77 -1.31 -13.63
CA CYS A 60 -2.65 -1.26 -12.70
C CYS A 60 -2.91 -2.20 -11.53
N PHE A 61 -1.82 -2.53 -10.84
CA PHE A 61 -1.80 -3.33 -9.63
C PHE A 61 -0.86 -2.66 -8.62
N PHE A 62 -0.96 -3.01 -7.35
CA PHE A 62 -0.11 -2.40 -6.33
C PHE A 62 0.98 -3.36 -5.83
N PHE A 63 0.63 -4.58 -5.44
CA PHE A 63 1.60 -5.56 -4.91
C PHE A 63 1.62 -6.87 -5.70
N ASP A 64 0.50 -7.30 -6.23
CA ASP A 64 0.35 -8.57 -6.93
C ASP A 64 -0.03 -8.34 -8.39
N THR A 65 0.75 -8.90 -9.31
CA THR A 65 0.49 -8.86 -10.76
C THR A 65 -0.81 -9.56 -11.14
N ASN A 66 -1.31 -10.50 -10.32
CA ASN A 66 -2.59 -11.16 -10.52
C ASN A 66 -3.79 -10.29 -10.11
N GLY A 67 -3.55 -9.25 -9.30
CA GLY A 67 -4.55 -8.34 -8.78
C GLY A 67 -4.71 -7.06 -9.61
N VAL A 68 -4.82 -7.15 -10.95
CA VAL A 68 -5.12 -5.97 -11.78
C VAL A 68 -6.46 -5.38 -11.38
N PHE A 69 -6.49 -4.12 -10.99
CA PHE A 69 -7.67 -3.47 -10.41
C PHE A 69 -8.88 -3.50 -11.33
N ASN A 70 -8.70 -3.43 -12.64
CA ASN A 70 -9.81 -3.56 -13.59
C ASN A 70 -10.53 -4.91 -13.45
N ARG A 71 -9.77 -6.03 -13.39
CA ARG A 71 -10.35 -7.37 -13.23
C ARG A 71 -11.06 -7.51 -11.89
N LEU A 72 -10.41 -7.09 -10.80
CA LEU A 72 -11.02 -7.13 -9.47
C LEU A 72 -12.30 -6.29 -9.40
N PHE A 73 -12.31 -5.15 -10.07
CA PHE A 73 -13.50 -4.30 -10.15
C PHE A 73 -14.63 -4.94 -10.94
N GLU A 74 -14.34 -5.62 -12.05
CA GLU A 74 -15.35 -6.41 -12.80
C GLU A 74 -15.96 -7.53 -11.94
N GLU A 75 -15.11 -8.27 -11.21
CA GLU A 75 -15.58 -9.29 -10.27
C GLU A 75 -16.47 -8.67 -9.18
N THR A 76 -16.08 -7.48 -8.70
CA THR A 76 -16.83 -6.73 -7.69
C THR A 76 -18.19 -6.27 -8.21
N LEU A 77 -18.27 -5.69 -9.43
CA LEU A 77 -19.52 -5.26 -10.04
C LEU A 77 -20.53 -6.42 -10.16
N LYS A 78 -20.04 -7.58 -10.60
CA LYS A 78 -20.86 -8.79 -10.69
C LYS A 78 -21.36 -9.25 -9.31
N TYR A 79 -20.47 -9.26 -8.33
CA TYR A 79 -20.82 -9.69 -6.97
C TYR A 79 -21.86 -8.78 -6.31
N VAL A 80 -21.73 -7.45 -6.48
CA VAL A 80 -22.68 -6.49 -5.92
C VAL A 80 -23.93 -6.29 -6.76
N ASN A 81 -24.06 -7.00 -7.90
CA ASN A 81 -25.17 -6.88 -8.85
C ASN A 81 -25.37 -5.45 -9.40
N LEU A 82 -24.28 -4.77 -9.74
CA LEU A 82 -24.32 -3.43 -10.32
C LEU A 82 -24.03 -3.47 -11.81
N ASP A 83 -25.05 -3.17 -12.65
CA ASP A 83 -24.86 -2.85 -14.07
C ASP A 83 -24.60 -1.35 -14.22
N LEU A 84 -23.44 -0.97 -14.74
CA LEU A 84 -23.10 0.43 -14.96
C LEU A 84 -24.08 1.15 -15.93
N ASN A 85 -24.76 0.40 -16.81
CA ASN A 85 -25.74 0.99 -17.73
C ASN A 85 -27.01 1.50 -17.03
N THR A 86 -27.28 1.09 -15.81
CA THR A 86 -28.37 1.62 -14.99
C THR A 86 -28.05 2.96 -14.36
N LEU A 87 -26.77 3.36 -14.34
CA LEU A 87 -26.31 4.58 -13.73
C LEU A 87 -26.60 5.82 -14.61
N ASN A 88 -26.78 6.97 -13.99
CA ASN A 88 -26.96 8.23 -14.71
C ASN A 88 -25.66 8.64 -15.42
N LYS A 89 -25.70 8.70 -16.74
CA LYS A 89 -24.55 9.01 -17.60
C LYS A 89 -24.01 10.45 -17.44
N SER A 90 -24.76 11.33 -16.78
CA SER A 90 -24.32 12.68 -16.48
C SER A 90 -23.45 12.78 -15.22
N TYR A 91 -23.32 11.68 -14.49
CA TYR A 91 -22.56 11.66 -13.23
C TYR A 91 -21.24 10.92 -13.38
N CYS A 92 -20.28 11.34 -12.58
CA CYS A 92 -19.04 10.60 -12.30
C CYS A 92 -19.12 10.03 -10.88
N TYR A 93 -18.91 8.75 -10.74
CA TYR A 93 -19.04 8.02 -9.48
C TYR A 93 -17.68 7.63 -8.94
N SER A 94 -17.45 7.87 -7.67
CA SER A 94 -16.22 7.44 -6.96
C SER A 94 -16.53 6.31 -6.01
N PHE A 95 -16.13 5.10 -6.38
CA PHE A 95 -16.28 3.91 -5.56
C PHE A 95 -14.98 3.56 -4.81
N VAL A 96 -15.11 2.92 -3.66
CA VAL A 96 -14.02 2.20 -3.00
C VAL A 96 -14.35 0.72 -3.00
N MET A 97 -13.45 -0.05 -3.62
CA MET A 97 -13.52 -1.50 -3.72
C MET A 97 -12.73 -2.15 -2.60
N GLN A 98 -13.36 -3.07 -1.86
CA GLN A 98 -12.71 -4.03 -0.98
C GLN A 98 -12.79 -5.41 -1.63
N HIS A 99 -11.64 -6.07 -1.79
CA HIS A 99 -11.56 -7.35 -2.47
C HIS A 99 -10.51 -8.24 -1.80
N PRO A 100 -10.78 -9.55 -1.55
CA PRO A 100 -9.80 -10.46 -0.94
C PRO A 100 -8.47 -10.54 -1.70
N GLY A 101 -8.51 -10.38 -3.03
CA GLY A 101 -7.33 -10.35 -3.90
C GLY A 101 -6.51 -9.05 -3.84
N ASN A 102 -6.88 -8.08 -2.99
CA ASN A 102 -6.16 -6.79 -2.88
C ASN A 102 -6.08 -6.34 -1.42
N ARG A 103 -5.19 -6.96 -0.66
CA ARG A 103 -4.96 -6.62 0.74
C ARG A 103 -3.90 -5.53 0.88
N LEU A 104 -4.26 -4.44 1.57
CA LEU A 104 -3.30 -3.43 2.04
C LEU A 104 -3.00 -3.59 3.54
N VAL A 105 -4.01 -3.39 4.38
CA VAL A 105 -3.93 -3.56 5.84
C VAL A 105 -4.89 -4.66 6.28
N THR A 106 -6.19 -4.43 6.10
CA THR A 106 -7.22 -5.37 6.50
C THR A 106 -7.28 -6.56 5.53
N ALA A 107 -7.33 -7.77 6.06
CA ALA A 107 -7.58 -8.97 5.27
C ALA A 107 -9.08 -9.07 4.99
N PHE A 108 -9.52 -8.56 3.85
CA PHE A 108 -10.92 -8.67 3.45
C PHE A 108 -11.26 -10.14 3.16
N THR A 109 -12.32 -10.64 3.78
CA THR A 109 -12.87 -11.98 3.54
C THR A 109 -14.01 -11.96 2.53
N GLU A 110 -14.61 -10.79 2.30
CA GLU A 110 -15.74 -10.56 1.42
C GLU A 110 -15.47 -9.44 0.44
N ILE A 111 -16.14 -9.51 -0.71
CA ILE A 111 -16.14 -8.43 -1.69
C ILE A 111 -17.15 -7.39 -1.25
N LYS A 112 -16.75 -6.10 -1.21
CA LYS A 112 -17.64 -4.96 -0.95
C LYS A 112 -17.32 -3.82 -1.91
N LEU A 113 -18.35 -3.06 -2.25
CA LEU A 113 -18.25 -1.85 -3.04
C LEU A 113 -18.96 -0.71 -2.32
N TYR A 114 -18.22 0.31 -1.98
CA TYR A 114 -18.74 1.51 -1.34
C TYR A 114 -18.82 2.65 -2.35
N LEU A 115 -19.98 3.30 -2.46
CA LEU A 115 -20.09 4.59 -3.15
C LEU A 115 -19.71 5.70 -2.17
N ILE A 116 -18.62 6.41 -2.48
CA ILE A 116 -18.09 7.48 -1.63
C ILE A 116 -18.68 8.83 -2.02
N SER A 117 -18.79 9.09 -3.32
CA SER A 117 -19.32 10.35 -3.85
C SER A 117 -19.76 10.17 -5.30
N ALA A 118 -20.72 10.96 -5.72
CA ALA A 118 -21.04 11.19 -7.12
C ALA A 118 -20.97 12.68 -7.45
N TYR A 119 -20.56 13.00 -8.66
CA TYR A 119 -20.37 14.37 -9.12
C TYR A 119 -21.08 14.60 -10.43
N TYR A 120 -21.80 15.69 -10.52
CA TYR A 120 -22.33 16.24 -11.78
C TYR A 120 -21.33 17.23 -12.33
N ILE A 121 -20.89 17.01 -13.58
CA ILE A 121 -19.91 17.84 -14.24
C ILE A 121 -20.57 18.65 -15.36
N VAL A 122 -20.72 19.95 -15.16
CA VAL A 122 -21.23 20.85 -16.18
C VAL A 122 -20.04 21.42 -16.95
N SER A 123 -19.90 21.03 -18.20
CA SER A 123 -18.85 21.53 -19.09
C SER A 123 -19.43 22.64 -20.00
N LEU A 124 -19.51 23.83 -19.44
CA LEU A 124 -19.77 25.08 -20.17
C LEU A 124 -18.46 25.89 -20.27
N VAL A 125 -18.54 27.19 -20.49
CA VAL A 125 -17.37 28.09 -20.55
C VAL A 125 -16.48 27.95 -19.30
N ASP A 126 -17.13 27.82 -18.12
CA ASP A 126 -16.46 27.49 -16.86
C ASP A 126 -16.93 26.11 -16.38
N THR A 127 -16.01 25.18 -16.24
CA THR A 127 -16.34 23.83 -15.75
C THR A 127 -16.74 23.89 -14.29
N LYS A 128 -18.01 23.63 -14.00
CA LYS A 128 -18.53 23.52 -12.64
C LYS A 128 -18.72 22.05 -12.28
N VAL A 129 -18.19 21.65 -11.13
CA VAL A 129 -18.37 20.33 -10.53
C VAL A 129 -19.25 20.48 -9.29
N THR A 130 -20.35 19.73 -9.24
CA THR A 130 -21.28 19.76 -8.11
C THR A 130 -21.41 18.35 -7.52
N VAL A 131 -21.34 18.24 -6.20
CA VAL A 131 -21.61 16.99 -5.49
C VAL A 131 -23.09 16.65 -5.60
N VAL A 132 -23.40 15.38 -5.82
CA VAL A 132 -24.80 14.89 -5.85
C VAL A 132 -25.13 14.35 -4.46
N ASP A 133 -25.58 15.22 -3.56
CA ASP A 133 -25.82 14.90 -2.15
C ASP A 133 -26.94 13.87 -1.93
N THR A 134 -27.89 13.78 -2.86
CA THR A 134 -29.01 12.83 -2.79
C THR A 134 -28.70 11.48 -3.40
N ILE A 135 -27.46 11.24 -3.84
CA ILE A 135 -27.10 10.03 -4.60
C ILE A 135 -27.44 8.73 -3.86
N GLN A 136 -27.34 8.73 -2.53
CA GLN A 136 -27.67 7.56 -1.71
C GLN A 136 -29.16 7.18 -1.74
N LYS A 137 -30.02 8.10 -2.11
CA LYS A 137 -31.48 7.91 -2.21
C LYS A 137 -31.93 7.49 -3.61
N ASP A 138 -31.00 7.31 -4.55
CA ASP A 138 -31.33 6.90 -5.91
C ASP A 138 -31.84 5.45 -5.89
N PRO A 139 -33.05 5.15 -6.45
CA PRO A 139 -33.61 3.81 -6.48
C PRO A 139 -32.73 2.75 -7.16
N VAL A 140 -31.78 3.17 -7.98
CA VAL A 140 -30.84 2.24 -8.65
C VAL A 140 -30.09 1.34 -7.64
N TRP A 141 -29.89 1.79 -6.41
CA TRP A 141 -29.15 1.05 -5.39
C TRP A 141 -29.99 -0.06 -4.74
N GLU A 142 -31.32 0.00 -4.79
CA GLU A 142 -32.21 -0.96 -4.10
C GLU A 142 -32.03 -2.40 -4.59
N SER A 143 -31.67 -2.57 -5.86
CA SER A 143 -31.42 -3.89 -6.49
C SER A 143 -29.96 -4.36 -6.35
N THR A 144 -29.09 -3.58 -5.71
CA THR A 144 -27.65 -3.84 -5.62
C THR A 144 -27.23 -4.14 -4.18
N ARG A 145 -25.97 -4.59 -4.05
CA ARG A 145 -25.27 -4.71 -2.75
C ARG A 145 -24.24 -3.61 -2.55
N VAL A 146 -24.38 -2.51 -3.28
CA VAL A 146 -23.54 -1.33 -3.07
C VAL A 146 -23.78 -0.75 -1.68
N GLN A 147 -22.72 -0.43 -0.99
CA GLN A 147 -22.75 0.13 0.36
C GLN A 147 -22.38 1.61 0.34
N PHE A 148 -22.68 2.28 1.43
CA PHE A 148 -22.28 3.67 1.69
C PHE A 148 -21.45 3.71 2.96
N PRO A 149 -20.50 4.65 3.10
CA PRO A 149 -19.78 4.83 4.36
C PRO A 149 -20.77 4.99 5.53
N ALA A 150 -20.55 4.26 6.60
CA ALA A 150 -21.37 4.41 7.78
C ALA A 150 -21.21 5.80 8.39
N VAL A 151 -22.33 6.46 8.69
CA VAL A 151 -22.31 7.69 9.48
C VAL A 151 -21.96 7.32 10.93
N LEU A 152 -20.98 8.03 11.48
CA LEU A 152 -20.48 7.80 12.82
C LEU A 152 -20.94 8.96 13.73
N ASP A 153 -21.22 8.65 14.98
CA ASP A 153 -21.39 9.67 16.03
C ASP A 153 -20.00 10.01 16.61
N TRP A 154 -19.24 10.79 15.86
CA TRP A 154 -17.88 11.16 16.23
C TRP A 154 -17.69 12.68 16.17
N ASP A 155 -17.41 13.28 17.31
CA ASP A 155 -17.13 14.69 17.39
C ASP A 155 -15.76 15.02 16.74
N LEU A 156 -15.71 16.12 16.01
CA LEU A 156 -14.50 16.60 15.32
C LEU A 156 -13.31 16.75 16.26
N LYS A 157 -13.54 17.09 17.54
CA LYS A 157 -12.48 17.30 18.54
C LYS A 157 -12.08 16.03 19.29
N THR A 158 -12.81 14.93 19.09
CA THR A 158 -12.54 13.67 19.78
C THR A 158 -11.34 12.95 19.14
N PRO A 159 -10.24 12.71 19.89
CA PRO A 159 -9.12 11.96 19.39
C PRO A 159 -9.48 10.50 19.16
N ILE A 160 -8.80 9.84 18.22
CA ILE A 160 -8.92 8.39 18.05
C ILE A 160 -8.10 7.71 19.14
N VAL A 161 -8.79 7.00 20.03
CA VAL A 161 -8.22 6.16 21.10
C VAL A 161 -8.83 4.77 20.95
N ASP A 162 -8.02 3.72 21.09
CA ASP A 162 -8.45 2.31 21.10
C ASP A 162 -9.26 1.83 19.89
N MET A 163 -9.17 2.52 18.76
CA MET A 163 -9.79 2.07 17.52
C MET A 163 -9.00 0.87 16.96
N PRO A 164 -9.66 -0.25 16.58
CA PRO A 164 -8.98 -1.42 16.05
C PRO A 164 -8.23 -1.09 14.75
N TYR A 165 -7.08 -1.73 14.54
CA TYR A 165 -6.26 -1.48 13.36
C TYR A 165 -6.94 -1.79 12.01
N THR A 166 -8.06 -2.50 12.03
CA THR A 166 -8.89 -2.78 10.85
C THR A 166 -9.76 -1.61 10.41
N MET A 167 -9.84 -0.57 11.22
CA MET A 167 -10.55 0.67 10.89
C MET A 167 -9.54 1.75 10.51
N MET A 168 -9.66 2.29 9.31
CA MET A 168 -8.70 3.27 8.76
C MET A 168 -8.75 4.62 9.48
N GLY A 169 -9.92 4.98 10.06
CA GLY A 169 -10.16 6.22 10.77
C GLY A 169 -11.54 6.80 10.50
N VAL A 170 -11.65 8.10 10.67
CA VAL A 170 -12.89 8.87 10.47
C VAL A 170 -12.66 9.93 9.38
N SER A 171 -13.63 10.08 8.49
CA SER A 171 -13.70 11.14 7.49
C SER A 171 -14.74 12.15 7.92
N PHE A 172 -14.40 13.43 7.96
CA PHE A 172 -15.32 14.52 8.21
C PHE A 172 -15.60 15.25 6.90
N LYS A 173 -16.85 15.58 6.67
CA LYS A 173 -17.31 16.30 5.48
C LYS A 173 -18.21 17.45 5.92
N ASP A 174 -17.89 18.65 5.49
CA ASP A 174 -18.78 19.80 5.60
C ASP A 174 -19.83 19.74 4.49
N LEU A 175 -21.11 19.78 4.87
CA LEU A 175 -22.22 19.62 3.93
C LEU A 175 -22.51 20.90 3.11
N VAL A 176 -21.99 22.06 3.55
CA VAL A 176 -22.21 23.34 2.89
C VAL A 176 -21.12 23.58 1.84
N SER A 177 -19.85 23.50 2.25
CA SER A 177 -18.72 23.75 1.37
C SER A 177 -18.32 22.55 0.53
N GLY A 178 -18.61 21.33 1.00
CA GLY A 178 -18.11 20.06 0.44
C GLY A 178 -16.66 19.75 0.83
N ASP A 179 -16.05 20.59 1.65
CA ASP A 179 -14.71 20.36 2.18
C ASP A 179 -14.68 19.16 3.11
N ARG A 180 -13.51 18.56 3.24
CA ARG A 180 -13.35 17.37 4.06
C ARG A 180 -11.96 17.23 4.63
N CYS A 181 -11.87 16.60 5.76
CA CYS A 181 -10.63 16.14 6.34
C CYS A 181 -10.73 14.66 6.77
N LYS A 182 -9.61 14.11 7.22
CA LYS A 182 -9.49 12.72 7.63
C LYS A 182 -8.68 12.64 8.91
N LEU A 183 -9.28 12.06 9.92
CA LEU A 183 -8.60 11.68 11.13
C LEU A 183 -8.19 10.21 11.02
N ARG A 184 -6.89 9.95 10.90
CA ARG A 184 -6.36 8.60 10.68
C ARG A 184 -6.16 7.88 11.99
N ASN A 185 -6.51 6.59 12.00
CA ASN A 185 -6.26 5.71 13.12
C ASN A 185 -4.75 5.38 13.22
N PRO A 186 -4.06 5.73 14.32
CA PRO A 186 -2.63 5.43 14.50
C PRO A 186 -2.32 3.93 14.43
N ALA A 187 -3.21 3.06 14.93
CA ALA A 187 -3.04 1.61 14.87
C ALA A 187 -3.08 1.09 13.42
N PHE A 188 -4.00 1.60 12.59
CA PHE A 188 -4.03 1.31 11.15
C PHE A 188 -2.77 1.80 10.44
N GLU A 189 -2.35 3.04 10.70
CA GLU A 189 -1.15 3.61 10.08
C GLU A 189 0.12 2.83 10.46
N TYR A 190 0.22 2.34 11.70
CA TYR A 190 1.31 1.47 12.11
C TYR A 190 1.39 0.19 11.26
N VAL A 191 0.28 -0.52 11.08
CA VAL A 191 0.22 -1.74 10.26
C VAL A 191 0.50 -1.42 8.78
N ARG A 192 -0.05 -0.31 8.28
CA ARG A 192 0.20 0.18 6.93
C ARG A 192 1.70 0.47 6.70
N HIS A 193 2.38 1.07 7.67
CA HIS A 193 3.82 1.33 7.60
C HIS A 193 4.63 0.02 7.65
N LEU A 194 4.20 -0.97 8.44
CA LEU A 194 4.82 -2.30 8.40
C LEU A 194 4.71 -2.94 7.01
N ARG A 195 3.58 -2.79 6.31
CA ARG A 195 3.43 -3.25 4.92
C ARG A 195 4.34 -2.49 3.97
N GLY A 196 4.40 -1.18 4.13
CA GLY A 196 5.18 -0.28 3.29
C GLY A 196 4.68 -0.22 1.84
N ASN A 197 5.40 0.52 1.01
CA ASN A 197 5.07 0.73 -0.40
C ASN A 197 5.95 -0.10 -1.36
N GLN A 198 6.81 -0.96 -0.82
CA GLN A 198 7.71 -1.77 -1.62
C GLN A 198 6.95 -2.93 -2.27
N PRO A 199 6.88 -3.01 -3.62
CA PRO A 199 6.14 -4.05 -4.32
C PRO A 199 6.78 -5.44 -4.19
N LYS A 200 8.12 -5.50 -4.04
CA LYS A 200 8.84 -6.77 -3.90
C LYS A 200 8.91 -7.18 -2.44
N LEU A 201 8.21 -8.23 -2.09
CA LEU A 201 8.17 -8.77 -0.72
C LEU A 201 9.56 -9.15 -0.18
N SER A 202 10.45 -9.66 -1.05
CA SER A 202 11.84 -9.97 -0.69
C SER A 202 12.63 -8.72 -0.26
N TYR A 203 12.43 -7.59 -0.95
CA TYR A 203 13.05 -6.33 -0.56
C TYR A 203 12.45 -5.83 0.76
N ARG A 204 11.13 -5.92 0.91
CA ARG A 204 10.46 -5.55 2.17
C ARG A 204 10.95 -6.38 3.36
N TYR A 205 11.18 -7.68 3.17
CA TYR A 205 11.79 -8.53 4.19
C TYR A 205 13.16 -7.98 4.65
N LEU A 206 14.01 -7.57 3.72
CA LEU A 206 15.33 -7.04 4.05
C LEU A 206 15.25 -5.72 4.83
N GLU A 207 14.36 -4.80 4.44
CA GLU A 207 14.09 -3.56 5.19
C GLU A 207 13.60 -3.86 6.61
N LEU A 208 12.60 -4.74 6.75
CA LEU A 208 12.03 -5.12 8.04
C LEU A 208 13.07 -5.81 8.93
N ARG A 209 13.91 -6.65 8.35
CA ARG A 209 15.02 -7.31 9.06
C ARG A 209 15.99 -6.28 9.64
N LYS A 210 16.41 -5.31 8.84
CA LYS A 210 17.31 -4.23 9.26
C LYS A 210 16.71 -3.36 10.37
N MET A 211 15.40 -3.14 10.32
CA MET A 211 14.64 -2.42 11.36
C MET A 211 14.29 -3.27 12.58
N GLY A 212 14.56 -4.58 12.59
CA GLY A 212 14.13 -5.50 13.66
C GLY A 212 12.60 -5.73 13.71
N LYS A 213 11.88 -5.49 12.60
CA LYS A 213 10.40 -5.47 12.53
C LYS A 213 9.77 -6.71 11.86
N VAL A 214 10.55 -7.75 11.58
CA VAL A 214 10.05 -8.98 10.94
C VAL A 214 8.94 -9.65 11.76
N VAL A 215 9.14 -9.76 13.09
CA VAL A 215 8.16 -10.37 13.99
C VAL A 215 6.89 -9.53 14.05
N ASP A 216 7.02 -8.21 14.17
CA ASP A 216 5.88 -7.30 14.19
C ASP A 216 5.07 -7.39 12.88
N PHE A 217 5.75 -7.43 11.73
CA PHE A 217 5.10 -7.62 10.44
C PHE A 217 4.31 -8.94 10.37
N LEU A 218 4.90 -10.06 10.79
CA LEU A 218 4.27 -11.37 10.72
C LEU A 218 3.07 -11.55 11.66
N LYS A 219 2.93 -10.70 12.70
CA LYS A 219 1.70 -10.66 13.53
C LYS A 219 0.48 -10.25 12.71
N PHE A 220 0.65 -9.32 11.76
CA PHE A 220 -0.43 -8.78 10.94
C PHE A 220 -0.54 -9.47 9.58
N TYR A 221 0.56 -10.01 9.05
CA TYR A 221 0.67 -10.64 7.73
C TYR A 221 1.24 -12.06 7.84
N PRO A 222 0.57 -12.97 8.58
CA PRO A 222 1.08 -14.33 8.83
C PRO A 222 1.21 -15.17 7.56
N GLU A 223 0.48 -14.83 6.49
CA GLU A 223 0.54 -15.49 5.18
C GLU A 223 1.93 -15.43 4.55
N HIS A 224 2.76 -14.48 4.93
CA HIS A 224 4.12 -14.33 4.41
C HIS A 224 5.18 -15.11 5.20
N SER A 225 4.81 -15.84 6.26
CA SER A 225 5.75 -16.54 7.15
C SER A 225 6.64 -17.55 6.42
N THR A 226 6.07 -18.33 5.51
CA THR A 226 6.82 -19.34 4.72
C THR A 226 7.84 -18.67 3.81
N GLN A 227 7.46 -17.59 3.11
CA GLN A 227 8.36 -16.84 2.24
C GLN A 227 9.49 -16.16 3.03
N PHE A 228 9.16 -15.58 4.18
CA PHE A 228 10.17 -14.93 5.04
C PHE A 228 11.17 -15.93 5.61
N ARG A 229 10.71 -17.14 5.98
CA ARG A 229 11.59 -18.24 6.39
C ARG A 229 12.51 -18.67 5.25
N TYR A 230 12.02 -18.75 4.03
CA TYR A 230 12.84 -19.03 2.84
C TYR A 230 13.94 -17.97 2.64
N TYR A 231 13.59 -16.70 2.71
CA TYR A 231 14.58 -15.60 2.60
C TYR A 231 15.63 -15.65 3.72
N GLN A 232 15.20 -15.91 4.95
CA GLN A 232 16.09 -16.05 6.09
C GLN A 232 17.09 -17.21 5.88
N THR A 233 16.60 -18.37 5.45
CA THR A 233 17.41 -19.54 5.18
C THR A 233 18.46 -19.26 4.11
N ASN A 234 18.08 -18.63 3.01
CA ASN A 234 19.01 -18.28 1.94
C ASN A 234 20.08 -17.29 2.40
N LEU A 235 19.70 -16.31 3.22
CA LEU A 235 20.65 -15.35 3.79
C LEU A 235 21.66 -16.03 4.74
N HIS A 236 21.19 -16.94 5.60
CA HIS A 236 22.06 -17.72 6.48
C HIS A 236 23.00 -18.63 5.67
N LYS A 237 22.48 -19.29 4.63
CA LYS A 237 23.30 -20.11 3.72
C LYS A 237 24.38 -19.27 3.05
N TYR A 238 24.04 -18.08 2.54
CA TYR A 238 25.01 -17.17 1.95
C TYR A 238 26.10 -16.77 2.96
N THR A 239 25.72 -16.38 4.17
CA THR A 239 26.64 -15.94 5.23
C THR A 239 27.63 -17.07 5.61
N ASN A 240 27.12 -18.26 5.81
CA ASN A 240 27.97 -19.43 6.14
C ASN A 240 28.89 -19.82 4.97
N THR A 241 28.38 -19.79 3.73
CA THR A 241 29.21 -20.05 2.55
C THR A 241 30.30 -19.01 2.41
N LEU A 242 29.98 -17.73 2.60
CA LEU A 242 30.94 -16.63 2.53
C LEU A 242 32.07 -16.80 3.55
N TYR A 243 31.73 -17.18 4.80
CA TYR A 243 32.73 -17.48 5.83
C TYR A 243 33.61 -18.67 5.46
N ASN A 244 33.02 -19.78 5.00
CA ASN A 244 33.76 -20.97 4.60
C ASN A 244 34.70 -20.68 3.42
N LEU A 245 34.24 -19.92 2.43
CA LEU A 245 35.09 -19.47 1.31
C LEU A 245 36.21 -18.57 1.79
N TYR A 246 35.96 -17.65 2.70
CA TYR A 246 36.97 -16.79 3.28
C TYR A 246 38.09 -17.62 3.94
N VAL A 247 37.74 -18.60 4.78
CA VAL A 247 38.69 -19.49 5.41
C VAL A 247 39.51 -20.29 4.40
N ASN A 248 38.87 -20.83 3.36
CA ASN A 248 39.55 -21.67 2.36
C ASN A 248 40.48 -20.85 1.44
N ILE A 249 40.13 -19.58 1.13
CA ILE A 249 40.91 -18.73 0.24
C ILE A 249 42.07 -18.04 0.98
N PHE A 250 41.77 -17.39 2.10
CA PHE A 250 42.74 -16.49 2.75
C PHE A 250 43.52 -17.13 3.91
N ILE A 251 42.96 -18.17 4.54
CA ILE A 251 43.60 -18.84 5.67
C ILE A 251 44.25 -20.16 5.20
N LYS A 252 43.49 -21.08 4.64
CA LYS A 252 43.97 -22.39 4.18
C LYS A 252 44.67 -22.33 2.82
N LYS A 253 44.34 -21.35 1.99
CA LYS A 253 44.91 -21.13 0.64
C LYS A 253 44.72 -22.30 -0.32
N ASN A 254 43.66 -23.07 -0.18
CA ASN A 254 43.37 -24.26 -0.99
C ASN A 254 42.34 -23.98 -2.13
N ILE A 255 41.77 -22.78 -2.21
CA ILE A 255 40.88 -22.32 -3.26
C ILE A 255 41.39 -20.98 -3.78
N GLN A 256 41.37 -20.79 -5.10
CA GLN A 256 41.68 -19.49 -5.71
C GLN A 256 40.42 -18.63 -5.81
N LEU A 257 40.56 -17.31 -5.61
CA LEU A 257 39.44 -16.39 -5.55
C LEU A 257 38.71 -16.25 -6.89
N ASP A 258 39.41 -16.34 -8.02
CA ASP A 258 38.89 -16.24 -9.38
C ASP A 258 38.04 -17.46 -9.80
N THR A 259 38.21 -18.61 -9.12
CA THR A 259 37.41 -19.80 -9.38
C THR A 259 36.06 -19.82 -8.64
N VAL A 260 35.84 -18.84 -7.74
CA VAL A 260 34.60 -18.72 -6.94
C VAL A 260 33.52 -17.97 -7.70
N ASP A 261 32.26 -18.37 -7.49
CA ASP A 261 31.09 -17.68 -8.05
C ASP A 261 31.20 -16.15 -7.83
N PRO A 262 31.08 -15.33 -8.90
CA PRO A 262 31.23 -13.87 -8.85
C PRO A 262 30.43 -13.17 -7.76
N LYS A 263 29.29 -13.73 -7.37
CA LYS A 263 28.44 -13.17 -6.29
C LYS A 263 29.15 -13.11 -4.92
N PHE A 264 30.17 -13.96 -4.68
CA PHE A 264 30.94 -13.95 -3.44
C PHE A 264 32.25 -13.14 -3.57
N GLN A 265 32.83 -13.02 -4.76
CA GLN A 265 34.16 -12.45 -4.95
C GLN A 265 34.27 -11.02 -4.41
N ILE A 266 33.28 -10.17 -4.66
CA ILE A 266 33.27 -8.77 -4.18
C ILE A 266 33.24 -8.75 -2.65
N SER A 267 32.38 -9.55 -2.03
CA SER A 267 32.26 -9.62 -0.58
C SER A 267 33.52 -10.18 0.07
N LEU A 268 34.15 -11.19 -0.54
CA LEU A 268 35.41 -11.77 -0.08
C LEU A 268 36.55 -10.74 -0.12
N LYS A 269 36.67 -9.98 -1.21
CA LYS A 269 37.67 -8.89 -1.33
C LYS A 269 37.46 -7.81 -0.27
N ARG A 270 36.22 -7.40 -0.05
CA ARG A 270 35.87 -6.37 0.97
C ARG A 270 36.14 -6.85 2.39
N LEU A 271 35.77 -8.11 2.71
CA LEU A 271 36.08 -8.71 4.02
C LEU A 271 37.60 -8.82 4.25
N HIS A 272 38.37 -9.18 3.20
CA HIS A 272 39.82 -9.26 3.33
C HIS A 272 40.46 -7.87 3.47
N TYR A 273 39.94 -6.86 2.78
CA TYR A 273 40.35 -5.48 2.98
C TYR A 273 40.04 -5.02 4.41
N HIS A 274 38.83 -5.24 4.90
CA HIS A 274 38.45 -4.93 6.28
C HIS A 274 39.36 -5.65 7.30
N TYR A 275 39.71 -6.90 7.05
CA TYR A 275 40.66 -7.62 7.89
C TYR A 275 41.99 -6.90 7.95
N ARG A 276 42.59 -6.54 6.84
CA ARG A 276 43.92 -5.91 6.77
C ARG A 276 43.93 -4.53 7.43
N GLU A 277 42.97 -3.71 7.11
CA GLU A 277 42.96 -2.29 7.51
C GLU A 277 42.40 -2.07 8.92
N VAL A 278 41.51 -2.92 9.38
CA VAL A 278 40.79 -2.70 10.65
C VAL A 278 41.11 -3.77 11.70
N LEU A 279 41.01 -5.05 11.35
CA LEU A 279 41.10 -6.12 12.32
C LEU A 279 42.56 -6.41 12.71
N VAL A 280 43.50 -6.39 11.79
CA VAL A 280 44.93 -6.66 12.03
C VAL A 280 45.52 -5.64 13.02
N PRO A 281 45.33 -4.31 12.91
CA PRO A 281 45.79 -3.37 13.91
C PRO A 281 45.22 -3.60 15.30
N GLN A 282 44.00 -4.18 15.39
CA GLN A 282 43.31 -4.52 16.63
C GLN A 282 43.67 -5.92 17.14
N LYS A 283 44.58 -6.66 16.48
CA LYS A 283 44.93 -8.07 16.77
C LYS A 283 43.71 -9.01 16.75
N LYS A 284 42.73 -8.74 15.86
CA LYS A 284 41.53 -9.52 15.68
C LYS A 284 41.57 -10.31 14.36
N TYR A 285 40.73 -11.35 14.25
CA TYR A 285 40.60 -12.22 13.08
C TYR A 285 39.19 -12.14 12.53
N VAL A 286 39.03 -12.55 11.27
CA VAL A 286 37.70 -12.73 10.67
C VAL A 286 37.08 -14.00 11.26
N THR A 287 36.01 -13.81 12.00
CA THR A 287 35.18 -14.88 12.58
C THR A 287 33.86 -14.97 11.83
N LEU A 288 33.05 -16.01 12.09
CA LEU A 288 31.69 -16.07 11.58
C LEU A 288 30.88 -14.83 12.00
N GLN A 289 31.07 -14.35 13.25
CA GLN A 289 30.41 -13.15 13.74
C GLN A 289 30.78 -11.91 12.92
N THR A 290 32.06 -11.74 12.55
CA THR A 290 32.52 -10.67 11.66
C THR A 290 31.81 -10.72 10.31
N VAL A 291 31.60 -11.93 9.77
CA VAL A 291 30.89 -12.09 8.47
C VAL A 291 29.39 -11.79 8.62
N ILE A 292 28.78 -12.18 9.75
CA ILE A 292 27.38 -11.84 10.06
C ILE A 292 27.19 -10.33 10.11
N GLU A 293 28.06 -9.62 10.83
CA GLU A 293 28.03 -8.16 10.94
C GLU A 293 28.21 -7.50 9.58
N TYR A 294 29.19 -7.94 8.79
CA TYR A 294 29.39 -7.48 7.42
C TYR A 294 28.15 -7.66 6.55
N VAL A 295 27.51 -8.84 6.58
CA VAL A 295 26.30 -9.13 5.78
C VAL A 295 25.11 -8.28 6.27
N ASN A 296 25.02 -8.00 7.57
CA ASN A 296 23.98 -7.15 8.14
C ASN A 296 24.08 -5.69 7.67
N GLU A 297 25.30 -5.20 7.41
CA GLU A 297 25.56 -3.85 6.92
C GLU A 297 25.40 -3.72 5.39
N LEU A 298 25.29 -4.84 4.66
CA LEU A 298 25.10 -4.76 3.20
C LEU A 298 23.77 -4.09 2.83
N PRO A 299 23.77 -3.23 1.80
CA PRO A 299 22.54 -2.66 1.25
C PRO A 299 21.55 -3.73 0.79
N GLU A 300 20.26 -3.46 0.96
CA GLU A 300 19.16 -4.35 0.57
C GLU A 300 19.25 -4.73 -0.92
N ALA A 301 19.66 -3.79 -1.78
CA ALA A 301 19.84 -4.03 -3.21
C ALA A 301 20.87 -5.15 -3.52
N ILE A 302 21.94 -5.23 -2.73
CA ILE A 302 22.96 -6.30 -2.87
C ILE A 302 22.38 -7.62 -2.36
N LEU A 303 21.72 -7.61 -1.19
CA LEU A 303 21.13 -8.80 -0.59
C LEU A 303 19.98 -9.40 -1.42
N MET A 304 19.32 -8.60 -2.25
CA MET A 304 18.29 -9.09 -3.19
C MET A 304 18.80 -10.16 -4.15
N GLY A 305 20.07 -10.10 -4.55
CA GLY A 305 20.71 -11.13 -5.37
C GLY A 305 21.04 -12.42 -4.62
N VAL A 306 21.03 -12.35 -3.28
CA VAL A 306 21.40 -13.47 -2.39
C VAL A 306 20.18 -14.29 -1.97
N ILE A 307 19.05 -13.66 -1.73
CA ILE A 307 17.85 -14.29 -1.14
C ILE A 307 16.83 -14.80 -2.16
N ARG A 308 17.11 -14.64 -3.44
CA ARG A 308 16.29 -15.17 -4.55
C ARG A 308 16.44 -16.65 -4.76
#